data_81f7abdfaf5215796869f8447f36d27e
#
_entry.id   81f7abdfaf5215796869f8447f36d27e
#
_cell.length_a   1.000
_cell.length_b   1.000
_cell.length_c   1.000
_cell.angle_alpha   90.00
_cell.angle_beta   90.00
_cell.angle_gamma   90.00
#
_symmetry.space_group_name_H-M   'P 1'
#
loop_
_entity.id
_entity.type
_entity.pdbx_description
1 polymer ?
#
loop_
_entity_poly.entity_id
_entity_poly.type
_entity_poly.pdbx_seq_one_letter_code
_entity_poly.pdbx_strand_id
1 'polypeptide(L)'
;MLECLAVGIGGFIGAVSRYLMGLIIIKDTTFPFMTMMINIIGAFVIGLVVALASKYNLESRWILFLKTGVCGGFTTFSTFSLESMNLLSDGKFLMVGGYILLSVSLCLLFVYLGNLCVKVLL
;
A
#
# COMPACT_ATOMS: atom_id res chain seq x y z
N MET A 1 11.49 -14.40 18.16
CA MET A 1 10.33 -13.85 18.91
C MET A 1 10.21 -12.33 18.78
N LEU A 2 11.25 -11.56 18.98
CA LEU A 2 11.20 -10.08 18.85
C LEU A 2 10.84 -9.62 17.43
N GLU A 3 11.26 -10.32 16.40
CA GLU A 3 10.91 -10.03 15.01
C GLU A 3 9.42 -10.22 14.73
N CYS A 4 8.82 -11.30 15.25
CA CYS A 4 7.38 -11.53 15.13
C CYS A 4 6.57 -10.43 15.85
N LEU A 5 7.04 -9.98 17.02
CA LEU A 5 6.43 -8.86 17.74
C LEU A 5 6.54 -7.56 16.92
N ALA A 6 7.71 -7.28 16.35
CA ALA A 6 7.90 -6.09 15.50
C ALA A 6 6.93 -6.11 14.30
N VAL A 7 6.83 -7.23 13.59
CA VAL A 7 5.88 -7.40 12.48
C VAL A 7 4.43 -7.27 12.97
N GLY A 8 4.07 -7.90 14.09
CA GLY A 8 2.71 -7.86 14.65
C GLY A 8 2.27 -6.45 15.04
N ILE A 9 3.12 -5.70 15.75
CA ILE A 9 2.84 -4.31 16.14
C ILE A 9 2.75 -3.41 14.89
N GLY A 10 3.69 -3.55 13.96
CA GLY A 10 3.65 -2.83 12.70
C GLY A 10 2.39 -3.15 11.88
N GLY A 11 2.02 -4.43 11.80
CA GLY A 11 0.80 -4.88 11.11
C GLY A 11 -0.47 -4.33 11.74
N PHE A 12 -0.54 -4.29 13.07
CA PHE A 12 -1.65 -3.65 13.79
C PHE A 12 -1.78 -2.16 13.38
N ILE A 13 -0.67 -1.41 13.46
CA ILE A 13 -0.65 0.01 13.09
C ILE A 13 -1.08 0.19 11.62
N GLY A 14 -0.51 -0.59 10.71
CA GLY A 14 -0.85 -0.53 9.29
C GLY A 14 -2.31 -0.84 9.01
N ALA A 15 -2.85 -1.91 9.59
CA ALA A 15 -4.24 -2.33 9.40
C ALA A 15 -5.24 -1.32 9.98
N VAL A 16 -4.96 -0.77 11.16
CA VAL A 16 -5.79 0.29 11.77
C VAL A 16 -5.76 1.56 10.93
N SER A 17 -4.58 1.99 10.46
CA SER A 17 -4.43 3.16 9.59
C SER A 17 -5.21 2.98 8.29
N ARG A 18 -5.15 1.80 7.67
CA ARG A 18 -5.95 1.45 6.49
C ARG A 18 -7.44 1.54 6.78
N TYR A 19 -7.90 0.98 7.89
CA TYR A 19 -9.30 1.03 8.29
C TYR A 19 -9.78 2.48 8.45
N LEU A 20 -9.04 3.29 9.19
CA LEU A 20 -9.38 4.71 9.41
C LEU A 20 -9.42 5.49 8.09
N MET A 21 -8.49 5.24 7.19
CA MET A 21 -8.48 5.86 5.87
C MET A 21 -9.68 5.41 5.03
N GLY A 22 -10.09 4.16 5.16
CA GLY A 22 -11.29 3.61 4.52
C GLY A 22 -12.61 4.23 5.01
N LEU A 23 -12.62 4.88 6.17
CA LEU A 23 -13.80 5.60 6.68
C LEU A 23 -14.04 6.94 5.97
N ILE A 24 -13.08 7.42 5.18
CA ILE A 24 -13.23 8.63 4.37
C ILE A 24 -14.22 8.32 3.24
N ILE A 25 -15.41 8.92 3.31
CA ILE A 25 -16.47 8.70 2.33
C ILE A 25 -16.21 9.60 1.12
N ILE A 26 -15.88 9.01 -0.01
CA ILE A 26 -15.94 9.67 -1.30
C ILE A 26 -17.35 9.42 -1.86
N LYS A 27 -18.19 10.45 -1.81
CA LYS A 27 -19.58 10.35 -2.26
C LYS A 27 -19.66 10.03 -3.76
N ASP A 28 -20.66 9.20 -4.11
CA ASP A 28 -21.15 8.98 -5.48
C ASP A 28 -20.15 8.37 -6.47
N THR A 29 -19.19 7.57 -6.02
CA THR A 29 -18.32 6.84 -6.94
C THR A 29 -18.48 5.32 -6.80
N THR A 30 -18.70 4.65 -7.92
CA THR A 30 -18.63 3.19 -7.99
C THR A 30 -17.18 2.70 -8.11
N PHE A 31 -16.27 3.60 -8.51
CA PHE A 31 -14.85 3.30 -8.66
C PHE A 31 -14.17 3.22 -7.28
N PRO A 32 -13.38 2.17 -6.98
CA PRO A 32 -12.79 1.96 -5.66
C PRO A 32 -11.54 2.81 -5.43
N PHE A 33 -11.72 4.14 -5.40
CA PHE A 33 -10.64 5.12 -5.21
C PHE A 33 -9.86 4.92 -3.91
N MET A 34 -10.54 4.59 -2.80
CA MET A 34 -9.86 4.51 -1.51
C MET A 34 -8.87 3.36 -1.45
N THR A 35 -9.24 2.17 -1.93
CA THR A 35 -8.32 1.03 -2.01
C THR A 35 -7.13 1.33 -2.92
N MET A 36 -7.38 1.98 -4.06
CA MET A 36 -6.32 2.40 -4.96
C MET A 36 -5.36 3.40 -4.28
N MET A 37 -5.88 4.43 -3.60
CA MET A 37 -5.07 5.42 -2.88
C MET A 37 -4.27 4.80 -1.73
N ILE A 38 -4.88 3.92 -0.94
CA ILE A 38 -4.20 3.17 0.13
C ILE A 38 -3.00 2.40 -0.44
N ASN A 39 -3.20 1.69 -1.53
CA ASN A 39 -2.13 0.90 -2.14
C ASN A 39 -1.04 1.79 -2.76
N ILE A 40 -1.38 2.92 -3.38
CA ILE A 40 -0.42 3.89 -3.92
C ILE A 40 0.42 4.52 -2.81
N ILE A 41 -0.22 4.97 -1.73
CA ILE A 41 0.49 5.56 -0.58
C ILE A 41 1.41 4.52 0.05
N GLY A 42 0.92 3.30 0.27
CA GLY A 42 1.73 2.21 0.81
C GLY A 42 2.90 1.84 -0.10
N ALA A 43 2.69 1.87 -1.43
CA ALA A 43 3.73 1.66 -2.43
C ALA A 43 4.82 2.74 -2.37
N PHE A 44 4.44 4.01 -2.20
CA PHE A 44 5.40 5.10 -2.00
C PHE A 44 6.20 4.92 -0.71
N VAL A 45 5.51 4.64 0.40
CA VAL A 45 6.15 4.47 1.71
C VAL A 45 7.11 3.28 1.72
N ILE A 46 6.74 2.14 1.12
CA ILE A 46 7.66 0.99 1.06
C ILE A 46 8.90 1.29 0.23
N GLY A 47 8.77 2.07 -0.85
CA GLY A 47 9.90 2.57 -1.63
C GLY A 47 10.85 3.43 -0.82
N LEU A 48 10.31 4.37 -0.01
CA LEU A 48 11.09 5.17 0.94
C LEU A 48 11.81 4.29 1.98
N VAL A 49 11.07 3.40 2.63
CA VAL A 49 11.61 2.52 3.69
C VAL A 49 12.78 1.68 3.19
N VAL A 50 12.64 1.06 2.02
CA VAL A 50 13.70 0.21 1.44
C VAL A 50 14.93 1.03 1.09
N ALA A 51 14.76 2.21 0.53
CA ALA A 51 15.88 3.09 0.19
C ALA A 51 16.60 3.63 1.43
N LEU A 52 15.84 4.05 2.47
CA LEU A 52 16.41 4.49 3.74
C LEU A 52 17.14 3.35 4.46
N ALA A 53 16.55 2.16 4.47
CA ALA A 53 17.15 0.98 5.08
C ALA A 53 18.52 0.64 4.46
N SER A 54 18.60 0.70 3.13
CA SER A 54 19.85 0.48 2.39
C SER A 54 20.88 1.58 2.64
N LYS A 55 20.43 2.84 2.68
CA LYS A 55 21.34 3.98 2.86
C LYS A 55 21.94 4.06 4.25
N TYR A 56 21.14 3.81 5.29
CA TYR A 56 21.56 3.96 6.68
C TYR A 56 21.84 2.65 7.39
N ASN A 57 21.87 1.52 6.66
CA ASN A 57 22.08 0.17 7.21
C ASN A 57 21.20 -0.11 8.44
N LEU A 58 19.88 0.13 8.28
CA LEU A 58 18.95 -0.06 9.37
C LEU A 58 18.95 -1.49 9.90
N GLU A 59 18.80 -1.65 11.21
CA GLU A 59 18.66 -2.95 11.83
C GLU A 59 17.46 -3.73 11.26
N SER A 60 17.63 -5.05 11.08
CA SER A 60 16.63 -5.95 10.50
C SER A 60 15.24 -5.81 11.14
N ARG A 61 15.18 -5.60 12.45
CA ARG A 61 13.90 -5.43 13.19
C ARG A 61 13.10 -4.20 12.74
N TRP A 62 13.78 -3.08 12.47
CA TRP A 62 13.12 -1.88 11.96
C TRP A 62 12.61 -2.08 10.54
N ILE A 63 13.36 -2.81 9.71
CA ILE A 63 12.93 -3.14 8.35
C ILE A 63 11.70 -4.04 8.39
N LEU A 64 11.69 -5.06 9.25
CA LEU A 64 10.54 -5.94 9.44
C LEU A 64 9.31 -5.19 9.98
N PHE A 65 9.52 -4.32 10.97
CA PHE A 65 8.45 -3.48 11.53
C PHE A 65 7.81 -2.58 10.45
N LEU A 66 8.63 -1.83 9.71
CA LEU A 66 8.14 -0.85 8.74
C LEU A 66 7.65 -1.51 7.45
N LYS A 67 8.49 -2.35 6.82
CA LYS A 67 8.20 -2.94 5.51
C LYS A 67 7.12 -4.03 5.61
N THR A 68 7.37 -5.06 6.43
CA THR A 68 6.46 -6.20 6.53
C THR A 68 5.26 -5.90 7.42
N GLY A 69 5.48 -5.23 8.55
CA GLY A 69 4.42 -4.83 9.47
C GLY A 69 3.58 -3.68 8.91
N VAL A 70 4.08 -2.46 9.02
CA VAL A 70 3.29 -1.25 8.72
C VAL A 70 2.83 -1.22 7.27
N CYS A 71 3.72 -1.30 6.29
CA CYS A 71 3.34 -1.25 4.88
C CYS A 71 2.50 -2.47 4.48
N GLY A 72 2.87 -3.69 4.94
CA GLY A 72 2.12 -4.90 4.67
C GLY A 72 0.72 -4.91 5.27
N GLY A 73 0.54 -4.36 6.47
CA GLY A 73 -0.77 -4.19 7.11
C GLY A 73 -1.61 -3.08 6.48
N PHE A 74 -0.97 -2.01 6.01
CA PHE A 74 -1.65 -0.87 5.40
C PHE A 74 -2.16 -1.16 3.99
N THR A 75 -1.37 -1.79 3.13
CA THR A 75 -1.76 -2.16 1.76
C THR A 75 -2.63 -3.41 1.73
N THR A 76 -3.41 -3.58 0.65
CA THR A 76 -4.30 -4.74 0.53
C THR A 76 -4.52 -5.17 -0.90
N PHE A 77 -4.01 -6.34 -1.25
CA PHE A 77 -4.29 -7.00 -2.51
C PHE A 77 -5.63 -7.75 -2.49
N SER A 78 -6.02 -8.29 -1.33
CA SER A 78 -7.28 -9.04 -1.20
C SER A 78 -8.51 -8.16 -1.40
N THR A 79 -8.53 -6.95 -0.83
CA THR A 79 -9.63 -5.99 -1.06
C THR A 79 -9.68 -5.56 -2.52
N PHE A 80 -8.53 -5.24 -3.12
CA PHE A 80 -8.41 -4.93 -4.55
C PHE A 80 -8.99 -6.05 -5.44
N SER A 81 -8.67 -7.31 -5.13
CA SER A 81 -9.16 -8.48 -5.86
C SER A 81 -10.67 -8.65 -5.72
N LEU A 82 -11.20 -8.48 -4.49
CA LEU A 82 -12.62 -8.57 -4.22
C LEU A 82 -13.42 -7.48 -4.95
N GLU A 83 -12.96 -6.24 -4.90
CA GLU A 83 -13.58 -5.10 -5.60
C GLU A 83 -13.55 -5.29 -7.11
N SER A 84 -12.43 -5.79 -7.64
CA SER A 84 -12.32 -6.11 -9.07
C SER A 84 -13.31 -7.20 -9.50
N MET A 85 -13.47 -8.25 -8.69
CA MET A 85 -14.43 -9.30 -8.94
C MET A 85 -15.88 -8.79 -8.89
N ASN A 86 -16.20 -7.92 -7.93
CA ASN A 86 -17.52 -7.31 -7.83
C ASN A 86 -17.84 -6.45 -9.06
N LEU A 87 -16.89 -5.64 -9.54
CA LEU A 87 -17.05 -4.85 -10.76
C LEU A 87 -17.25 -5.73 -12.01
N LEU A 88 -16.55 -6.88 -12.08
CA LEU A 88 -16.75 -7.86 -13.15
C LEU A 88 -18.16 -8.46 -13.11
N SER A 89 -18.63 -8.85 -11.92
CA SER A 89 -19.97 -9.42 -11.71
C SER A 89 -21.08 -8.43 -12.06
N ASP A 90 -20.83 -7.13 -11.85
CA ASP A 90 -21.73 -6.04 -12.24
C ASP A 90 -21.67 -5.70 -13.74
N GLY A 91 -20.84 -6.41 -14.52
CA GLY A 91 -20.67 -6.16 -15.97
C GLY A 91 -19.89 -4.88 -16.31
N LYS A 92 -19.18 -4.28 -15.35
CA LYS A 92 -18.43 -3.03 -15.52
C LYS A 92 -17.01 -3.28 -16.07
N PHE A 93 -16.90 -3.94 -17.20
CA PHE A 93 -15.63 -4.43 -17.76
C PHE A 93 -14.58 -3.34 -18.01
N LEU A 94 -15.01 -2.19 -18.52
CA LEU A 94 -14.09 -1.07 -18.78
C LEU A 94 -13.56 -0.47 -17.46
N MET A 95 -14.43 -0.39 -16.46
CA MET A 95 -14.06 0.15 -15.13
C MET A 95 -13.07 -0.77 -14.42
N VAL A 96 -13.29 -2.08 -14.43
CA VAL A 96 -12.36 -3.03 -13.81
C VAL A 96 -11.03 -3.07 -14.55
N GLY A 97 -11.02 -3.03 -15.87
CA GLY A 97 -9.78 -2.93 -16.66
C GLY A 97 -8.97 -1.70 -16.31
N GLY A 98 -9.62 -0.54 -16.24
CA GLY A 98 -9.02 0.71 -15.80
C GLY A 98 -8.51 0.65 -14.36
N TYR A 99 -9.30 0.09 -13.44
CA TYR A 99 -8.93 -0.06 -12.04
C TYR A 99 -7.67 -0.92 -11.86
N ILE A 100 -7.62 -2.08 -12.51
CA ILE A 100 -6.46 -2.98 -12.45
C ILE A 100 -5.22 -2.29 -13.05
N LEU A 101 -5.35 -1.74 -14.26
CA LEU A 101 -4.23 -1.10 -14.95
C LEU A 101 -3.67 0.08 -14.18
N LEU A 102 -4.54 0.99 -13.72
CA LEU A 102 -4.13 2.16 -12.95
C LEU A 102 -3.52 1.77 -11.60
N SER A 103 -4.14 0.84 -10.86
CA SER A 103 -3.62 0.40 -9.57
C SER A 103 -2.21 -0.18 -9.69
N VAL A 104 -2.00 -1.09 -10.62
CA VAL A 104 -0.69 -1.73 -10.83
C VAL A 104 0.35 -0.71 -11.30
N SER A 105 0.02 0.07 -12.33
CA SER A 105 0.96 1.04 -12.91
C SER A 105 1.35 2.14 -11.92
N LEU A 106 0.37 2.69 -11.19
CA LEU A 106 0.63 3.74 -10.20
C LEU A 106 1.38 3.19 -8.99
N CYS A 107 1.07 2.00 -8.50
CA CYS A 107 1.83 1.40 -7.41
C CYS A 107 3.30 1.19 -7.80
N LEU A 108 3.59 0.66 -8.99
CA LEU A 108 4.97 0.51 -9.47
C LEU A 108 5.69 1.85 -9.59
N LEU A 109 5.02 2.85 -10.17
CA LEU A 109 5.56 4.21 -10.28
C LEU A 109 5.88 4.80 -8.90
N PHE A 110 4.96 4.67 -7.94
CA PHE A 110 5.13 5.28 -6.62
C PHE A 110 6.16 4.55 -5.75
N VAL A 111 6.36 3.23 -5.88
CA VAL A 111 7.53 2.55 -5.30
C VAL A 111 8.82 3.16 -5.84
N TYR A 112 8.90 3.35 -7.16
CA TYR A 112 10.07 3.97 -7.80
C TYR A 112 10.30 5.40 -7.30
N LEU A 113 9.25 6.23 -7.24
CA LEU A 113 9.33 7.61 -6.75
C LEU A 113 9.75 7.66 -5.27
N GLY A 114 9.22 6.79 -4.42
CA GLY A 114 9.64 6.69 -3.02
C GLY A 114 11.13 6.37 -2.88
N ASN A 115 11.63 5.44 -3.68
CA ASN A 115 13.05 5.12 -3.71
C ASN A 115 13.89 6.29 -4.25
N LEU A 116 13.43 6.94 -5.31
CA LEU A 116 14.11 8.09 -5.93
C LEU A 116 14.19 9.28 -4.98
N CYS A 117 13.15 9.57 -4.21
CA CYS A 117 13.15 10.65 -3.22
C CYS A 117 14.32 10.55 -2.25
N VAL A 118 14.61 9.36 -1.74
CA VAL A 118 15.75 9.17 -0.82
C VAL A 118 17.09 9.38 -1.53
N LYS A 119 17.21 8.92 -2.78
CA LYS A 119 18.45 9.05 -3.55
C LYS A 119 18.77 10.50 -3.95
N VAL A 120 17.74 11.31 -4.15
CA VAL A 120 17.91 12.70 -4.66
C VAL A 120 17.92 13.72 -3.52
N LEU A 121 17.11 13.52 -2.48
CA LEU A 121 16.93 14.52 -1.43
C LEU A 121 17.83 14.29 -0.20
N LEU A 122 18.34 13.09 -0.02
CA LEU A 122 19.18 12.70 1.11
C LEU A 122 20.50 12.11 0.63
#